data_2166735772b8b655c11796108b0e274d
#
_entry.id   2166735772b8b655c11796108b0e274d
#
_cell.length_a   1.000
_cell.length_b   1.000
_cell.length_c   1.000
_cell.angle_alpha   90.00
_cell.angle_beta   90.00
_cell.angle_gamma   90.00
#
_symmetry.space_group_name_H-M   'P 1'
#
loop_
_entity.id
_entity.type
_entity.pdbx_description
1 polymer ?
#
loop_
_entity_poly.entity_id
_entity_poly.type
_entity_poly.pdbx_seq_one_letter_code
_entity_poly.pdbx_strand_id
1 'polypeptide(L)'
;MKNKWYKWEVLLLLWVAYLLNQGDRQVFNSVLPLIRDALSLTDKSVSLIAVFFNLFYAAMVPIGGWVGDRFSRKWVTTLSILFWSIATMFTGLANGVFLLILTRSVATGGGEAFFGPANYSLLGQYHTDTRARAMSIHQTSYYVGVILAGWLAGYIGDHLGWKYAFYIFGGAGVIWAVIMALRLKDLPREGQQEFKPKIWDGFKTVFTTPTALMVTIGFCGFIFVITGYMTWVPTFLQENFGQTGAQAGLNSMLWTYVAAFAGVLLAGTLSDKWAAKTPQKRMVIQGAGLILGAAFLPFMGSVKSLWLLYMCFAGWGFFRAFFDANIYAALYDVTPEHLHASCSSAMIMTGFAVGATAPYVLAVIKETTGSLNATFPILGIIWAICGAACLWVSWKYYKKDYNKNHYER
;
A
#
# COMPACT_ATOMS: atom_id res chain seq x y z
N MET A 1 -23.61 20.19 14.55
CA MET A 1 -24.01 19.33 13.40
C MET A 1 -22.78 19.05 12.56
N LYS A 2 -22.22 17.82 12.63
CA LYS A 2 -21.12 17.42 11.72
C LYS A 2 -21.69 17.43 10.30
N ASN A 3 -21.19 18.31 9.46
CA ASN A 3 -21.60 18.38 8.04
C ASN A 3 -21.35 17.01 7.40
N LYS A 4 -22.40 16.25 7.11
CA LYS A 4 -22.33 14.88 6.55
C LYS A 4 -21.52 14.81 5.25
N TRP A 5 -21.40 15.95 4.55
CA TRP A 5 -20.63 16.05 3.31
C TRP A 5 -19.14 16.23 3.56
N TYR A 6 -18.74 16.82 4.69
CA TYR A 6 -17.33 17.11 4.97
C TYR A 6 -16.47 15.83 5.06
N LYS A 7 -17.00 14.71 5.56
CA LYS A 7 -16.24 13.44 5.58
C LYS A 7 -15.84 12.98 4.17
N TRP A 8 -16.69 13.24 3.15
CA TRP A 8 -16.36 12.91 1.76
C TRP A 8 -15.36 13.91 1.15
N GLU A 9 -15.39 15.18 1.56
CA GLU A 9 -14.34 16.14 1.23
C GLU A 9 -13.00 15.70 1.80
N VAL A 10 -12.95 15.25 3.06
CA VAL A 10 -11.74 14.69 3.67
C VAL A 10 -11.24 13.48 2.88
N LEU A 11 -12.13 12.57 2.50
CA LEU A 11 -11.78 11.44 1.65
C LEU A 11 -11.14 11.90 0.33
N LEU A 12 -11.72 12.89 -0.35
CA LEU A 12 -11.17 13.43 -1.60
C LEU A 12 -9.78 14.05 -1.38
N LEU A 13 -9.61 14.84 -0.32
CA LEU A 13 -8.33 15.45 0.02
C LEU A 13 -7.24 14.39 0.25
N LEU A 14 -7.56 13.34 0.99
CA LEU A 14 -6.65 12.24 1.27
C LEU A 14 -6.44 11.32 0.04
N TRP A 15 -7.45 11.18 -0.81
CA TRP A 15 -7.38 10.43 -2.07
C TRP A 15 -6.36 11.05 -3.05
N VAL A 16 -6.44 12.36 -3.26
CA VAL A 16 -5.46 13.06 -4.12
C VAL A 16 -4.08 13.05 -3.50
N ALA A 17 -3.98 13.20 -2.17
CA ALA A 17 -2.71 13.10 -1.45
C ALA A 17 -2.04 11.73 -1.68
N TYR A 18 -2.81 10.64 -1.62
CA TYR A 18 -2.28 9.29 -1.84
C TYR A 18 -1.97 9.02 -3.32
N LEU A 19 -2.75 9.60 -4.24
CA LEU A 19 -2.43 9.60 -5.67
C LEU A 19 -1.07 10.23 -5.93
N LEU A 20 -0.81 11.42 -5.37
CA LEU A 20 0.48 12.11 -5.49
C LEU A 20 1.62 11.29 -4.84
N ASN A 21 1.39 10.68 -3.67
CA ASN A 21 2.36 9.80 -3.03
C ASN A 21 2.80 8.64 -3.95
N GLN A 22 1.82 7.95 -4.56
CA GLN A 22 2.13 6.88 -5.50
C GLN A 22 2.72 7.41 -6.80
N GLY A 23 2.32 8.60 -7.21
CA GLY A 23 2.87 9.31 -8.34
C GLY A 23 4.37 9.56 -8.16
N ASP A 24 4.77 10.14 -7.05
CA ASP A 24 6.18 10.44 -6.74
C ASP A 24 7.06 9.19 -6.74
N ARG A 25 6.53 8.06 -6.29
CA ARG A 25 7.23 6.77 -6.40
C ARG A 25 7.44 6.34 -7.85
N GLN A 26 6.41 6.52 -8.68
CA GLN A 26 6.44 6.09 -10.09
C GLN A 26 7.26 7.02 -10.98
N VAL A 27 7.33 8.32 -10.68
CA VAL A 27 8.14 9.27 -11.43
C VAL A 27 9.58 8.76 -11.59
N PHE A 28 10.23 8.39 -10.48
CA PHE A 28 11.60 7.89 -10.51
C PHE A 28 11.75 6.66 -11.42
N ASN A 29 10.84 5.69 -11.30
CA ASN A 29 10.89 4.46 -12.09
C ASN A 29 10.70 4.74 -13.59
N SER A 30 9.78 5.65 -13.93
CA SER A 30 9.43 5.96 -15.32
C SER A 30 10.54 6.71 -16.05
N VAL A 31 11.26 7.61 -15.36
CA VAL A 31 12.36 8.36 -15.97
C VAL A 31 13.75 7.79 -15.64
N LEU A 32 13.81 6.64 -14.99
CA LEU A 32 15.07 5.99 -14.61
C LEU A 32 16.04 5.76 -15.77
N PRO A 33 15.62 5.33 -16.97
CA PRO A 33 16.52 5.21 -18.12
C PRO A 33 17.20 6.54 -18.44
N LEU A 34 16.44 7.64 -18.47
CA LEU A 34 16.96 8.99 -18.76
C LEU A 34 17.92 9.49 -17.67
N ILE A 35 17.63 9.21 -16.39
CA ILE A 35 18.53 9.51 -15.26
C ILE A 35 19.83 8.71 -15.39
N ARG A 36 19.70 7.43 -15.71
CA ARG A 36 20.83 6.51 -15.86
C ARG A 36 21.80 6.99 -16.93
N ASP A 37 21.28 7.38 -18.09
CA ASP A 37 22.08 7.87 -19.19
C ASP A 37 22.72 9.24 -18.84
N ALA A 38 21.92 10.16 -18.29
CA ALA A 38 22.38 11.52 -17.95
C ALA A 38 23.45 11.56 -16.83
N LEU A 39 23.40 10.63 -15.87
CA LEU A 39 24.30 10.57 -14.72
C LEU A 39 25.27 9.38 -14.77
N SER A 40 25.30 8.63 -15.89
CA SER A 40 26.15 7.45 -16.08
C SER A 40 26.04 6.44 -14.92
N LEU A 41 24.78 6.16 -14.49
CA LEU A 41 24.54 5.26 -13.35
C LEU A 41 24.76 3.81 -13.72
N THR A 42 25.48 3.09 -12.85
CA THR A 42 25.60 1.63 -12.93
C THR A 42 24.39 0.94 -12.32
N ASP A 43 24.15 -0.33 -12.67
CA ASP A 43 23.10 -1.16 -12.05
C ASP A 43 23.25 -1.23 -10.52
N LYS A 44 24.50 -1.27 -10.04
CA LYS A 44 24.82 -1.22 -8.61
C LYS A 44 24.33 0.08 -7.96
N SER A 45 24.54 1.22 -8.62
CA SER A 45 24.10 2.53 -8.12
C SER A 45 22.58 2.62 -8.05
N VAL A 46 21.88 2.15 -9.09
CA VAL A 46 20.41 2.11 -9.12
C VAL A 46 19.88 1.22 -8.01
N SER A 47 20.47 0.04 -7.83
CA SER A 47 20.09 -0.89 -6.75
C SER A 47 20.30 -0.27 -5.36
N LEU A 48 21.40 0.47 -5.15
CA LEU A 48 21.66 1.16 -3.89
C LEU A 48 20.58 2.22 -3.58
N ILE A 49 20.17 3.02 -4.58
CA ILE A 49 19.11 4.02 -4.41
C ILE A 49 17.82 3.35 -3.93
N ALA A 50 17.42 2.23 -4.54
CA ALA A 50 16.22 1.47 -4.17
C ALA A 50 16.34 0.83 -2.77
N VAL A 51 17.49 0.26 -2.43
CA VAL A 51 17.76 -0.34 -1.11
C VAL A 51 17.69 0.73 -0.01
N PHE A 52 18.36 1.86 -0.18
CA PHE A 52 18.32 2.95 0.80
C PHE A 52 16.90 3.50 0.99
N PHE A 53 16.10 3.62 -0.11
CA PHE A 53 14.71 4.02 0.00
C PHE A 53 13.90 3.07 0.89
N ASN A 54 13.97 1.78 0.61
CA ASN A 54 13.19 0.78 1.36
C ASN A 54 13.63 0.67 2.83
N LEU A 55 14.94 0.69 3.09
CA LEU A 55 15.47 0.63 4.45
C LEU A 55 15.08 1.87 5.28
N PHE A 56 15.21 3.05 4.68
CA PHE A 56 14.90 4.29 5.39
C PHE A 56 13.39 4.43 5.61
N TYR A 57 12.58 4.10 4.61
CA TYR A 57 11.14 4.02 4.74
C TYR A 57 10.71 3.06 5.85
N ALA A 58 11.21 1.83 5.84
CA ALA A 58 10.88 0.83 6.86
C ALA A 58 11.29 1.26 8.28
N ALA A 59 12.47 1.89 8.43
CA ALA A 59 12.92 2.40 9.72
C ALA A 59 12.08 3.57 10.24
N MET A 60 11.57 4.42 9.34
CA MET A 60 10.80 5.61 9.70
C MET A 60 9.31 5.33 9.92
N VAL A 61 8.73 4.27 9.33
CA VAL A 61 7.30 3.94 9.47
C VAL A 61 6.84 3.82 10.92
N PRO A 62 7.54 3.11 11.85
CA PRO A 62 7.12 3.04 13.25
C PRO A 62 7.14 4.41 13.96
N ILE A 63 8.13 5.24 13.62
CA ILE A 63 8.23 6.61 14.13
C ILE A 63 7.05 7.43 13.61
N GLY A 64 6.73 7.31 12.32
CA GLY A 64 5.59 7.96 11.69
C GLY A 64 4.25 7.59 12.34
N GLY A 65 4.06 6.32 12.68
CA GLY A 65 2.89 5.85 13.41
C GLY A 65 2.76 6.45 14.80
N TRP A 66 3.85 6.42 15.57
CA TRP A 66 3.89 7.04 16.91
C TRP A 66 3.64 8.55 16.85
N VAL A 67 4.25 9.26 15.90
CA VAL A 67 4.01 10.70 15.68
C VAL A 67 2.55 10.94 15.28
N GLY A 68 1.97 10.11 14.42
CA GLY A 68 0.56 10.20 14.00
C GLY A 68 -0.44 10.01 15.15
N ASP A 69 -0.09 9.21 16.18
CA ASP A 69 -0.92 9.06 17.37
C ASP A 69 -0.67 10.15 18.42
N ARG A 70 0.52 10.72 18.49
CA ARG A 70 0.89 11.73 19.47
C ARG A 70 0.50 13.15 19.05
N PHE A 71 0.64 13.47 17.79
CA PHE A 71 0.40 14.80 17.24
C PHE A 71 -0.86 14.86 16.36
N SER A 72 -1.27 16.06 15.97
CA SER A 72 -2.39 16.29 15.06
C SER A 72 -2.21 15.50 13.76
N ARG A 73 -3.13 14.57 13.48
CA ARG A 73 -3.09 13.74 12.26
C ARG A 73 -3.21 14.59 10.99
N LYS A 74 -3.97 15.71 11.07
CA LYS A 74 -4.00 16.70 9.99
C LYS A 74 -2.59 17.21 9.68
N TRP A 75 -1.90 17.72 10.71
CA TRP A 75 -0.58 18.33 10.49
C TRP A 75 0.48 17.29 10.12
N VAL A 76 0.46 16.12 10.74
CA VAL A 76 1.40 15.03 10.35
C VAL A 76 1.22 14.67 8.88
N THR A 77 -0.01 14.46 8.42
CA THR A 77 -0.30 14.13 7.02
C THR A 77 0.10 15.27 6.08
N THR A 78 -0.29 16.51 6.41
CA THR A 78 -0.03 17.69 5.56
C THR A 78 1.46 18.02 5.47
N LEU A 79 2.18 17.99 6.59
CA LEU A 79 3.62 18.27 6.61
C LEU A 79 4.42 17.15 5.96
N SER A 80 3.98 15.90 6.06
CA SER A 80 4.58 14.79 5.32
C SER A 80 4.54 15.04 3.81
N ILE A 81 3.36 15.41 3.27
CA ILE A 81 3.20 15.73 1.84
C ILE A 81 4.13 16.88 1.45
N LEU A 82 4.12 17.96 2.21
CA LEU A 82 4.96 19.12 1.93
C LEU A 82 6.45 18.72 1.90
N PHE A 83 6.89 17.97 2.90
CA PHE A 83 8.30 17.61 3.05
C PHE A 83 8.76 16.69 1.90
N TRP A 84 8.06 15.58 1.61
CA TRP A 84 8.51 14.71 0.53
C TRP A 84 8.37 15.36 -0.84
N SER A 85 7.36 16.23 -1.06
CA SER A 85 7.19 16.92 -2.34
C SER A 85 8.32 17.91 -2.62
N ILE A 86 8.79 18.62 -1.59
CA ILE A 86 9.99 19.45 -1.67
C ILE A 86 11.21 18.56 -1.96
N ALA A 87 11.37 17.43 -1.26
CA ALA A 87 12.45 16.48 -1.50
C ALA A 87 12.42 15.92 -2.93
N THR A 88 11.21 15.62 -3.46
CA THR A 88 11.00 15.20 -4.85
C THR A 88 11.49 16.30 -5.81
N MET A 89 11.15 17.58 -5.59
CA MET A 89 11.68 18.68 -6.43
C MET A 89 13.21 18.73 -6.37
N PHE A 90 13.82 18.60 -5.20
CA PHE A 90 15.28 18.56 -5.06
C PHE A 90 15.93 17.35 -5.74
N THR A 91 15.21 16.25 -5.93
CA THR A 91 15.70 15.12 -6.72
C THR A 91 15.96 15.51 -8.17
N GLY A 92 15.20 16.46 -8.73
CA GLY A 92 15.45 17.03 -10.06
C GLY A 92 16.75 17.84 -10.19
N LEU A 93 17.37 18.24 -9.06
CA LEU A 93 18.68 18.92 -9.02
C LEU A 93 19.85 17.95 -8.89
N ALA A 94 19.56 16.64 -8.77
CA ALA A 94 20.60 15.65 -8.54
C ALA A 94 21.61 15.61 -9.71
N ASN A 95 22.88 15.58 -9.35
CA ASN A 95 24.03 15.50 -10.27
C ASN A 95 24.85 14.23 -10.06
N GLY A 96 24.38 13.30 -9.23
CA GLY A 96 25.04 12.02 -8.95
C GLY A 96 24.31 11.17 -7.94
N VAL A 97 24.85 9.96 -7.72
CA VAL A 97 24.24 8.91 -6.87
C VAL A 97 24.01 9.39 -5.44
N PHE A 98 24.97 10.11 -4.86
CA PHE A 98 24.87 10.55 -3.46
C PHE A 98 23.65 11.47 -3.25
N LEU A 99 23.46 12.46 -4.14
CA LEU A 99 22.34 13.39 -4.02
C LEU A 99 21.00 12.70 -4.32
N LEU A 100 20.97 11.72 -5.25
CA LEU A 100 19.80 10.85 -5.48
C LEU A 100 19.45 10.03 -4.23
N ILE A 101 20.42 9.42 -3.56
CA ILE A 101 20.17 8.70 -2.31
C ILE A 101 19.64 9.65 -1.24
N LEU A 102 20.25 10.81 -1.07
CA LEU A 102 19.84 11.77 -0.06
C LEU A 102 18.41 12.30 -0.29
N THR A 103 18.10 12.74 -1.50
CA THR A 103 16.80 13.36 -1.81
C THR A 103 15.71 12.32 -2.05
N ARG A 104 15.95 11.35 -2.94
CA ARG A 104 14.96 10.35 -3.33
C ARG A 104 14.77 9.27 -2.26
N SER A 105 15.86 8.78 -1.64
CA SER A 105 15.75 7.64 -0.72
C SER A 105 15.53 8.10 0.72
N VAL A 106 16.40 8.96 1.24
CA VAL A 106 16.35 9.39 2.64
C VAL A 106 15.22 10.40 2.87
N ALA A 107 15.22 11.50 2.13
CA ALA A 107 14.25 12.57 2.36
C ALA A 107 12.84 12.19 1.89
N THR A 108 12.67 11.75 0.63
CA THR A 108 11.33 11.35 0.14
C THR A 108 10.82 10.12 0.88
N GLY A 109 11.62 9.04 0.98
CA GLY A 109 11.21 7.82 1.68
C GLY A 109 10.91 8.06 3.16
N GLY A 110 11.75 8.86 3.84
CA GLY A 110 11.52 9.27 5.23
C GLY A 110 10.23 10.08 5.40
N GLY A 111 9.99 11.07 4.54
CA GLY A 111 8.76 11.88 4.57
C GLY A 111 7.49 11.06 4.32
N GLU A 112 7.51 10.17 3.34
CA GLU A 112 6.39 9.30 3.00
C GLU A 112 6.01 8.33 4.13
N ALA A 113 6.97 7.91 4.96
CA ALA A 113 6.75 6.97 6.06
C ALA A 113 5.79 7.51 7.14
N PHE A 114 5.70 8.82 7.30
CA PHE A 114 4.76 9.47 8.24
C PHE A 114 3.34 9.59 7.68
N PHE A 115 3.21 9.59 6.36
CA PHE A 115 1.93 9.81 5.71
C PHE A 115 0.97 8.65 5.90
N GLY A 116 1.36 7.44 5.54
CA GLY A 116 0.46 6.28 5.50
C GLY A 116 -0.28 6.04 6.81
N PRO A 117 0.41 5.83 7.95
CA PRO A 117 -0.23 5.58 9.23
C PRO A 117 -1.17 6.71 9.67
N ALA A 118 -0.76 7.97 9.53
CA ALA A 118 -1.57 9.13 9.90
C ALA A 118 -2.80 9.29 8.99
N ASN A 119 -2.62 9.10 7.68
CA ASN A 119 -3.64 9.21 6.66
C ASN A 119 -4.77 8.18 6.85
N TYR A 120 -4.43 6.90 6.98
CA TYR A 120 -5.43 5.85 7.22
C TYR A 120 -6.14 6.03 8.55
N SER A 121 -5.41 6.44 9.59
CA SER A 121 -5.99 6.71 10.91
C SER A 121 -6.97 7.88 10.86
N LEU A 122 -6.63 8.97 10.18
CA LEU A 122 -7.51 10.13 9.99
C LEU A 122 -8.76 9.76 9.19
N LEU A 123 -8.61 9.00 8.10
CA LEU A 123 -9.73 8.51 7.30
C LEU A 123 -10.67 7.63 8.14
N GLY A 124 -10.12 6.74 8.95
CA GLY A 124 -10.87 5.87 9.85
C GLY A 124 -11.68 6.61 10.90
N GLN A 125 -11.18 7.76 11.41
CA GLN A 125 -11.89 8.61 12.37
C GLN A 125 -13.09 9.35 11.74
N TYR A 126 -12.95 9.82 10.50
CA TYR A 126 -14.04 10.51 9.80
C TYR A 126 -15.13 9.57 9.31
N HIS A 127 -14.79 8.30 9.02
CA HIS A 127 -15.68 7.31 8.41
C HIS A 127 -15.93 6.11 9.33
N THR A 128 -16.58 6.33 10.48
CA THR A 128 -16.89 5.25 11.45
C THR A 128 -17.95 4.28 10.91
N ASP A 129 -18.97 4.82 10.24
CA ASP A 129 -20.11 4.09 9.67
C ASP A 129 -19.87 3.54 8.24
N THR A 130 -18.93 4.15 7.52
CA THR A 130 -18.60 3.83 6.12
C THR A 130 -17.11 3.54 5.94
N ARG A 131 -16.47 2.93 6.95
CA ARG A 131 -15.01 2.80 7.02
C ARG A 131 -14.45 1.99 5.86
N ALA A 132 -14.96 0.79 5.59
CA ALA A 132 -14.44 -0.03 4.51
C ALA A 132 -14.71 0.59 3.13
N ARG A 133 -15.87 1.21 2.93
CA ARG A 133 -16.17 1.92 1.68
C ARG A 133 -15.22 3.10 1.46
N ALA A 134 -14.96 3.89 2.51
CA ALA A 134 -14.03 5.02 2.40
C ALA A 134 -12.60 4.55 2.14
N MET A 135 -12.13 3.51 2.84
CA MET A 135 -10.82 2.88 2.61
C MET A 135 -10.71 2.33 1.18
N SER A 136 -11.76 1.73 0.66
CA SER A 136 -11.80 1.20 -0.71
C SER A 136 -11.71 2.29 -1.77
N ILE A 137 -12.49 3.37 -1.61
CA ILE A 137 -12.41 4.52 -2.51
C ILE A 137 -11.01 5.15 -2.41
N HIS A 138 -10.47 5.30 -1.21
CA HIS A 138 -9.12 5.81 -1.01
C HIS A 138 -8.07 4.92 -1.70
N GLN A 139 -8.22 3.59 -1.63
CA GLN A 139 -7.31 2.65 -2.29
C GLN A 139 -7.31 2.76 -3.81
N THR A 140 -8.41 3.21 -4.43
CA THR A 140 -8.41 3.44 -5.90
C THR A 140 -7.39 4.47 -6.34
N SER A 141 -7.01 5.43 -5.48
CA SER A 141 -5.98 6.41 -5.78
C SER A 141 -4.60 5.80 -6.02
N TYR A 142 -4.30 4.68 -5.35
CA TYR A 142 -3.09 3.90 -5.61
C TYR A 142 -3.04 3.44 -7.08
N TYR A 143 -4.11 2.80 -7.55
CA TYR A 143 -4.15 2.25 -8.91
C TYR A 143 -4.10 3.36 -9.96
N VAL A 144 -4.90 4.42 -9.75
CA VAL A 144 -4.92 5.59 -10.64
C VAL A 144 -3.55 6.31 -10.61
N GLY A 145 -2.97 6.50 -9.43
CA GLY A 145 -1.68 7.17 -9.26
C GLY A 145 -0.54 6.45 -9.98
N VAL A 146 -0.45 5.12 -9.83
CA VAL A 146 0.58 4.32 -10.51
C VAL A 146 0.46 4.42 -12.03
N ILE A 147 -0.75 4.30 -12.59
CA ILE A 147 -0.98 4.32 -14.04
C ILE A 147 -0.74 5.72 -14.60
N LEU A 148 -1.42 6.74 -14.05
CA LEU A 148 -1.35 8.11 -14.58
C LEU A 148 0.04 8.70 -14.42
N ALA A 149 0.65 8.52 -13.24
CA ALA A 149 1.96 9.09 -13.00
C ALA A 149 3.05 8.39 -13.82
N GLY A 150 2.95 7.07 -14.02
CA GLY A 150 3.86 6.35 -14.89
C GLY A 150 3.85 6.89 -16.31
N TRP A 151 2.65 7.06 -16.88
CA TRP A 151 2.48 7.62 -18.21
C TRP A 151 2.91 9.09 -18.30
N LEU A 152 2.42 9.93 -17.39
CA LEU A 152 2.68 11.37 -17.41
C LEU A 152 4.17 11.69 -17.17
N ALA A 153 4.81 10.99 -16.22
CA ALA A 153 6.23 11.16 -15.94
C ALA A 153 7.12 10.75 -17.12
N GLY A 154 6.77 9.64 -17.78
CA GLY A 154 7.46 9.21 -19.02
C GLY A 154 7.31 10.27 -20.10
N TYR A 155 6.09 10.72 -20.38
CA TYR A 155 5.82 11.78 -21.37
C TYR A 155 6.60 13.08 -21.09
N ILE A 156 6.61 13.54 -19.83
CA ILE A 156 7.38 14.73 -19.44
C ILE A 156 8.88 14.47 -19.61
N GLY A 157 9.36 13.29 -19.20
CA GLY A 157 10.75 12.92 -19.32
C GLY A 157 11.25 12.93 -20.76
N ASP A 158 10.47 12.39 -21.69
CA ASP A 158 10.81 12.31 -23.12
C ASP A 158 10.79 13.68 -23.82
N HIS A 159 9.90 14.59 -23.44
CA HIS A 159 9.72 15.88 -24.13
C HIS A 159 10.43 17.07 -23.46
N LEU A 160 10.49 17.09 -22.14
CA LEU A 160 11.07 18.21 -21.36
C LEU A 160 12.35 17.80 -20.62
N GLY A 161 12.61 16.52 -20.50
CA GLY A 161 13.72 15.96 -19.75
C GLY A 161 13.31 15.51 -18.33
N TRP A 162 14.06 14.54 -17.79
CA TRP A 162 13.75 13.84 -16.55
C TRP A 162 13.62 14.78 -15.32
N LYS A 163 14.36 15.89 -15.27
CA LYS A 163 14.35 16.85 -14.16
C LYS A 163 12.98 17.50 -13.99
N TYR A 164 12.32 17.84 -15.09
CA TYR A 164 11.01 18.47 -15.09
C TYR A 164 9.91 17.55 -14.54
N ALA A 165 10.04 16.24 -14.71
CA ALA A 165 9.10 15.30 -14.08
C ALA A 165 9.11 15.49 -12.56
N PHE A 166 10.27 15.58 -11.92
CA PHE A 166 10.38 15.83 -10.48
C PHE A 166 9.86 17.22 -10.06
N TYR A 167 10.14 18.25 -10.84
CA TYR A 167 9.65 19.60 -10.52
C TYR A 167 8.13 19.70 -10.61
N ILE A 168 7.52 19.10 -11.62
CA ILE A 168 6.06 19.14 -11.83
C ILE A 168 5.34 18.32 -10.75
N PHE A 169 5.76 17.08 -10.49
CA PHE A 169 5.13 16.24 -9.47
C PHE A 169 5.34 16.79 -8.06
N GLY A 170 6.56 17.19 -7.71
CA GLY A 170 6.83 17.80 -6.42
C GLY A 170 6.10 19.14 -6.25
N GLY A 171 6.05 19.98 -7.29
CA GLY A 171 5.28 21.23 -7.28
C GLY A 171 3.78 21.00 -7.06
N ALA A 172 3.20 20.00 -7.74
CA ALA A 172 1.80 19.61 -7.52
C ALA A 172 1.55 19.17 -6.07
N GLY A 173 2.48 18.42 -5.47
CA GLY A 173 2.40 17.99 -4.07
C GLY A 173 2.49 19.18 -3.09
N VAL A 174 3.36 20.16 -3.34
CA VAL A 174 3.44 21.40 -2.52
C VAL A 174 2.12 22.16 -2.58
N ILE A 175 1.55 22.36 -3.77
CA ILE A 175 0.25 23.03 -3.94
C ILE A 175 -0.83 22.26 -3.16
N TRP A 176 -0.84 20.94 -3.28
CA TRP A 176 -1.81 20.11 -2.58
C TRP A 176 -1.66 20.18 -1.06
N ALA A 177 -0.45 20.20 -0.54
CA ALA A 177 -0.17 20.39 0.88
C ALA A 177 -0.77 21.70 1.42
N VAL A 178 -0.67 22.79 0.66
CA VAL A 178 -1.29 24.07 1.01
C VAL A 178 -2.82 23.96 1.02
N ILE A 179 -3.42 23.32 0.01
CA ILE A 179 -4.88 23.06 -0.01
C ILE A 179 -5.31 22.26 1.22
N MET A 180 -4.57 21.21 1.57
CA MET A 180 -4.86 20.39 2.75
C MET A 180 -4.70 21.19 4.05
N ALA A 181 -3.68 22.03 4.18
CA ALA A 181 -3.50 22.89 5.36
C ALA A 181 -4.73 23.79 5.61
N LEU A 182 -5.30 24.31 4.52
CA LEU A 182 -6.43 25.24 4.57
C LEU A 182 -7.79 24.52 4.77
N ARG A 183 -7.99 23.39 4.11
CA ARG A 183 -9.30 22.71 4.03
C ARG A 183 -9.46 21.60 5.06
N LEU A 184 -8.41 20.84 5.38
CA LEU A 184 -8.47 19.74 6.31
C LEU A 184 -8.63 20.26 7.74
N LYS A 185 -9.55 19.69 8.50
CA LYS A 185 -9.77 20.02 9.92
C LYS A 185 -9.30 18.85 10.78
N ASP A 186 -8.75 19.15 11.93
CA ASP A 186 -8.43 18.13 12.91
C ASP A 186 -9.69 17.74 13.70
N LEU A 187 -9.79 16.50 14.10
CA LEU A 187 -10.84 16.05 14.99
C LEU A 187 -10.36 16.18 16.44
N PRO A 188 -11.20 16.74 17.33
CA PRO A 188 -10.89 16.73 18.76
C PRO A 188 -10.65 15.30 19.24
N ARG A 189 -9.62 15.11 20.00
CA ARG A 189 -9.32 13.83 20.67
C ARG A 189 -10.06 13.84 22.01
N GLU A 190 -11.37 13.54 22.00
CA GLU A 190 -12.16 13.47 23.22
C GLU A 190 -11.58 12.40 24.16
N GLY A 191 -11.30 12.76 25.41
CA GLY A 191 -10.84 11.85 26.46
C GLY A 191 -9.35 11.46 26.43
N GLN A 192 -8.50 12.05 25.56
CA GLN A 192 -7.10 11.64 25.40
C GLN A 192 -6.07 12.57 26.08
N GLN A 193 -6.48 13.48 26.97
CA GLN A 193 -5.58 14.49 27.54
C GLN A 193 -4.42 13.92 28.39
N GLU A 194 -4.49 12.67 28.85
CA GLU A 194 -3.44 12.07 29.71
C GLU A 194 -2.64 10.94 29.04
N PHE A 195 -3.11 10.37 27.92
CA PHE A 195 -2.41 9.23 27.33
C PHE A 195 -1.29 9.67 26.37
N LYS A 196 -0.04 9.43 26.76
CA LYS A 196 1.15 9.63 25.92
C LYS A 196 1.61 8.28 25.37
N PRO A 197 1.21 7.87 24.15
CA PRO A 197 1.60 6.58 23.61
C PRO A 197 3.12 6.47 23.51
N LYS A 198 3.66 5.31 23.91
CA LYS A 198 5.05 4.94 23.65
C LYS A 198 5.14 4.33 22.25
N ILE A 199 6.29 4.44 21.61
CA ILE A 199 6.52 3.93 20.26
C ILE A 199 6.18 2.42 20.12
N TRP A 200 6.35 1.66 21.21
CA TRP A 200 6.11 0.22 21.23
C TRP A 200 4.66 -0.19 21.54
N ASP A 201 3.78 0.75 21.92
CA ASP A 201 2.41 0.41 22.32
C ASP A 201 1.60 -0.13 21.14
N GLY A 202 1.82 0.39 19.93
CA GLY A 202 1.22 -0.13 18.71
C GLY A 202 1.65 -1.57 18.42
N PHE A 203 2.95 -1.85 18.53
CA PHE A 203 3.49 -3.21 18.37
C PHE A 203 2.89 -4.14 19.42
N LYS A 204 2.95 -3.77 20.70
CA LYS A 204 2.37 -4.57 21.78
C LYS A 204 0.91 -4.88 21.50
N THR A 205 0.11 -3.87 21.13
CA THR A 205 -1.32 -4.05 20.84
C THR A 205 -1.54 -5.01 19.67
N VAL A 206 -0.82 -4.84 18.56
CA VAL A 206 -0.96 -5.72 17.39
C VAL A 206 -0.59 -7.16 17.72
N PHE A 207 0.53 -7.38 18.40
CA PHE A 207 1.02 -8.74 18.69
C PHE A 207 0.32 -9.42 19.86
N THR A 208 -0.42 -8.69 20.72
CA THR A 208 -1.19 -9.29 21.83
C THR A 208 -2.68 -9.42 21.54
N THR A 209 -3.21 -8.75 20.50
CA THR A 209 -4.61 -8.88 20.08
C THR A 209 -4.72 -9.93 18.96
N PRO A 210 -5.33 -11.11 19.20
CA PRO A 210 -5.33 -12.21 18.22
C PRO A 210 -5.82 -11.81 16.84
N THR A 211 -6.88 -11.01 16.74
CA THR A 211 -7.41 -10.55 15.45
C THR A 211 -6.45 -9.59 14.75
N ALA A 212 -5.85 -8.64 15.47
CA ALA A 212 -4.89 -7.69 14.89
C ALA A 212 -3.62 -8.41 14.40
N LEU A 213 -3.14 -9.42 15.16
CA LEU A 213 -2.02 -10.25 14.76
C LEU A 213 -2.32 -11.00 13.45
N MET A 214 -3.52 -11.58 13.32
CA MET A 214 -3.88 -12.33 12.11
C MET A 214 -4.12 -11.44 10.91
N VAL A 215 -4.66 -10.24 11.09
CA VAL A 215 -4.70 -9.22 10.02
C VAL A 215 -3.28 -8.88 9.57
N THR A 216 -2.34 -8.77 10.51
CA THR A 216 -0.92 -8.50 10.22
C THR A 216 -0.26 -9.67 9.49
N ILE A 217 -0.50 -10.91 9.90
CA ILE A 217 -0.01 -12.11 9.20
C ILE A 217 -0.59 -12.19 7.78
N GLY A 218 -1.90 -11.94 7.64
CA GLY A 218 -2.54 -11.84 6.33
C GLY A 218 -1.92 -10.76 5.46
N PHE A 219 -1.59 -9.61 6.04
CA PHE A 219 -0.90 -8.53 5.36
C PHE A 219 0.54 -8.91 4.97
N CYS A 220 1.27 -9.65 5.80
CA CYS A 220 2.59 -10.18 5.44
C CYS A 220 2.52 -11.08 4.22
N GLY A 221 1.59 -12.05 4.20
CA GLY A 221 1.36 -12.91 3.03
C GLY A 221 0.93 -12.12 1.80
N PHE A 222 0.06 -11.13 1.98
CA PHE A 222 -0.37 -10.22 0.92
C PHE A 222 0.81 -9.46 0.30
N ILE A 223 1.67 -8.82 1.10
CA ILE A 223 2.84 -8.09 0.58
C ILE A 223 3.85 -9.05 -0.03
N PHE A 224 4.07 -10.23 0.56
CA PHE A 224 4.96 -11.26 0.00
C PHE A 224 4.54 -11.67 -1.40
N VAL A 225 3.26 -12.03 -1.58
CA VAL A 225 2.75 -12.50 -2.88
C VAL A 225 2.77 -11.36 -3.92
N ILE A 226 2.37 -10.14 -3.54
CA ILE A 226 2.40 -9.00 -4.46
C ILE A 226 3.83 -8.65 -4.87
N THR A 227 4.77 -8.60 -3.93
CA THR A 227 6.16 -8.27 -4.24
C THR A 227 6.77 -9.34 -5.15
N GLY A 228 6.53 -10.62 -4.84
CA GLY A 228 6.95 -11.73 -5.69
C GLY A 228 6.36 -11.66 -7.09
N TYR A 229 5.05 -11.43 -7.18
CA TYR A 229 4.33 -11.26 -8.45
C TYR A 229 4.92 -10.11 -9.28
N MET A 230 5.04 -8.93 -8.69
CA MET A 230 5.54 -7.75 -9.40
C MET A 230 6.98 -7.90 -9.89
N THR A 231 7.80 -8.63 -9.14
CA THR A 231 9.21 -8.85 -9.50
C THR A 231 9.33 -9.84 -10.65
N TRP A 232 8.57 -10.93 -10.62
CA TRP A 232 8.86 -12.08 -11.50
C TRP A 232 7.89 -12.24 -12.68
N VAL A 233 6.66 -11.69 -12.61
CA VAL A 233 5.70 -11.84 -13.72
C VAL A 233 6.14 -11.16 -15.00
N PRO A 234 6.79 -9.98 -15.01
CA PRO A 234 7.34 -9.44 -16.25
C PRO A 234 8.36 -10.37 -16.91
N THR A 235 9.28 -10.95 -16.14
CA THR A 235 10.25 -11.95 -16.64
C THR A 235 9.54 -13.20 -17.15
N PHE A 236 8.54 -13.69 -16.41
CA PHE A 236 7.72 -14.84 -16.84
C PHE A 236 7.04 -14.61 -18.20
N LEU A 237 6.47 -13.41 -18.41
CA LEU A 237 5.85 -13.04 -19.69
C LEU A 237 6.86 -12.97 -20.85
N GLN A 238 8.07 -12.50 -20.57
CA GLN A 238 9.13 -12.47 -21.57
C GLN A 238 9.61 -13.89 -21.91
N GLU A 239 9.91 -14.71 -20.90
CA GLU A 239 10.46 -16.06 -21.08
C GLU A 239 9.44 -17.05 -21.70
N ASN A 240 8.17 -16.98 -21.32
CA ASN A 240 7.17 -18.00 -21.72
C ASN A 240 6.23 -17.55 -22.83
N PHE A 241 6.08 -16.23 -23.07
CA PHE A 241 5.16 -15.68 -24.08
C PHE A 241 5.84 -14.74 -25.08
N GLY A 242 7.17 -14.60 -25.04
CA GLY A 242 7.94 -13.83 -26.02
C GLY A 242 7.61 -12.32 -26.03
N GLN A 243 7.05 -11.77 -24.92
CA GLN A 243 6.73 -10.35 -24.85
C GLN A 243 7.98 -9.49 -24.74
N THR A 244 7.95 -8.30 -25.33
CA THR A 244 8.98 -7.29 -25.08
C THR A 244 8.93 -6.82 -23.63
N GLY A 245 10.03 -6.28 -23.10
CA GLY A 245 10.08 -5.77 -21.72
C GLY A 245 8.98 -4.75 -21.42
N ALA A 246 8.68 -3.84 -22.36
CA ALA A 246 7.60 -2.86 -22.24
C ALA A 246 6.21 -3.52 -22.19
N GLN A 247 5.93 -4.49 -23.07
CA GLN A 247 4.67 -5.23 -23.08
C GLN A 247 4.50 -6.04 -21.80
N ALA A 248 5.53 -6.76 -21.37
CA ALA A 248 5.51 -7.56 -20.16
C ALA A 248 5.31 -6.72 -18.90
N GLY A 249 5.98 -5.58 -18.78
CA GLY A 249 5.80 -4.63 -17.69
C GLY A 249 4.37 -4.06 -17.63
N LEU A 250 3.82 -3.63 -18.77
CA LEU A 250 2.46 -3.13 -18.83
C LEU A 250 1.42 -4.23 -18.52
N ASN A 251 1.51 -5.37 -19.20
CA ASN A 251 0.50 -6.42 -19.12
C ASN A 251 0.47 -7.11 -17.75
N SER A 252 1.61 -7.21 -17.07
CA SER A 252 1.67 -7.75 -15.69
C SER A 252 0.85 -6.94 -14.70
N MET A 253 0.68 -5.63 -14.92
CA MET A 253 -0.01 -4.73 -14.01
C MET A 253 -1.43 -4.39 -14.47
N LEU A 254 -1.62 -4.14 -15.77
CA LEU A 254 -2.86 -3.62 -16.33
C LEU A 254 -4.08 -4.46 -15.95
N TRP A 255 -4.05 -5.74 -16.28
CA TRP A 255 -5.19 -6.65 -16.07
C TRP A 255 -5.49 -6.85 -14.59
N THR A 256 -4.43 -6.95 -13.78
CA THR A 256 -4.54 -7.08 -12.33
C THR A 256 -5.15 -5.84 -11.70
N TYR A 257 -4.69 -4.64 -12.05
CA TYR A 257 -5.13 -3.40 -11.40
C TYR A 257 -6.49 -2.91 -11.89
N VAL A 258 -6.82 -3.09 -13.16
CA VAL A 258 -8.16 -2.76 -13.67
C VAL A 258 -9.22 -3.61 -12.97
N ALA A 259 -8.96 -4.91 -12.81
CA ALA A 259 -9.86 -5.80 -12.10
C ALA A 259 -9.90 -5.49 -10.58
N ALA A 260 -8.75 -5.20 -9.97
CA ALA A 260 -8.67 -4.83 -8.56
C ALA A 260 -9.43 -3.53 -8.26
N PHE A 261 -9.44 -2.57 -9.18
CA PHE A 261 -10.22 -1.34 -9.04
C PHE A 261 -11.72 -1.64 -8.88
N ALA A 262 -12.28 -2.51 -9.72
CA ALA A 262 -13.68 -2.94 -9.59
C ALA A 262 -13.89 -3.75 -8.30
N GLY A 263 -12.98 -4.68 -8.00
CA GLY A 263 -13.05 -5.54 -6.83
C GLY A 263 -13.03 -4.77 -5.51
N VAL A 264 -12.18 -3.75 -5.37
CA VAL A 264 -12.05 -2.98 -4.13
C VAL A 264 -13.30 -2.17 -3.81
N LEU A 265 -13.94 -1.59 -4.81
CA LEU A 265 -15.18 -0.82 -4.64
C LEU A 265 -16.36 -1.73 -4.23
N LEU A 266 -16.48 -2.89 -4.89
CA LEU A 266 -17.48 -3.88 -4.54
C LEU A 266 -17.28 -4.42 -3.13
N ALA A 267 -16.05 -4.83 -2.80
CA ALA A 267 -15.69 -5.41 -1.52
C ALA A 267 -15.92 -4.45 -0.35
N GLY A 268 -15.55 -3.17 -0.50
CA GLY A 268 -15.77 -2.17 0.54
C GLY A 268 -17.24 -1.89 0.80
N THR A 269 -18.04 -1.77 -0.26
CA THR A 269 -19.49 -1.56 -0.13
C THR A 269 -20.17 -2.77 0.52
N LEU A 270 -19.82 -3.97 0.08
CA LEU A 270 -20.36 -5.22 0.61
C LEU A 270 -19.96 -5.42 2.08
N SER A 271 -18.72 -5.09 2.42
CA SER A 271 -18.19 -5.21 3.76
C SER A 271 -18.91 -4.30 4.75
N ASP A 272 -19.09 -3.02 4.43
CA ASP A 272 -19.81 -2.11 5.32
C ASP A 272 -21.27 -2.52 5.50
N LYS A 273 -21.96 -2.95 4.43
CA LYS A 273 -23.33 -3.44 4.51
C LYS A 273 -23.48 -4.67 5.41
N TRP A 274 -22.54 -5.60 5.33
CA TRP A 274 -22.60 -6.83 6.11
C TRP A 274 -22.06 -6.66 7.53
N ALA A 275 -21.02 -5.86 7.71
CA ALA A 275 -20.45 -5.58 9.02
C ALA A 275 -21.36 -4.72 9.90
N ALA A 276 -22.24 -3.89 9.33
CA ALA A 276 -23.23 -3.14 10.09
C ALA A 276 -24.12 -4.03 10.98
N LYS A 277 -24.39 -5.27 10.53
CA LYS A 277 -25.14 -6.27 11.32
C LYS A 277 -24.24 -7.20 12.11
N THR A 278 -23.06 -7.52 11.60
CA THR A 278 -22.18 -8.54 12.15
C THR A 278 -20.72 -8.13 11.82
N PRO A 279 -20.01 -7.44 12.73
CA PRO A 279 -18.68 -6.86 12.46
C PRO A 279 -17.65 -7.88 11.95
N GLN A 280 -17.67 -9.11 12.45
CA GLN A 280 -16.79 -10.20 12.03
C GLN A 280 -16.86 -10.54 10.54
N LYS A 281 -17.92 -10.14 9.83
CA LYS A 281 -18.06 -10.38 8.39
C LYS A 281 -17.01 -9.66 7.55
N ARG A 282 -16.34 -8.62 8.09
CA ARG A 282 -15.17 -8.02 7.43
C ARG A 282 -14.07 -9.05 7.18
N MET A 283 -13.72 -9.81 8.23
CA MET A 283 -12.71 -10.87 8.12
C MET A 283 -13.16 -12.02 7.22
N VAL A 284 -14.47 -12.33 7.20
CA VAL A 284 -15.02 -13.34 6.28
C VAL A 284 -14.82 -12.89 4.81
N ILE A 285 -15.10 -11.63 4.50
CA ILE A 285 -14.91 -11.08 3.15
C ILE A 285 -13.42 -11.10 2.77
N GLN A 286 -12.53 -10.71 3.68
CA GLN A 286 -11.08 -10.79 3.47
C GLN A 286 -10.63 -12.23 3.18
N GLY A 287 -11.00 -13.17 4.05
CA GLY A 287 -10.60 -14.57 3.91
C GLY A 287 -11.17 -15.24 2.66
N ALA A 288 -12.45 -14.97 2.35
CA ALA A 288 -13.07 -15.46 1.12
C ALA A 288 -12.36 -14.91 -0.13
N GLY A 289 -12.06 -13.61 -0.16
CA GLY A 289 -11.31 -12.98 -1.26
C GLY A 289 -9.93 -13.61 -1.45
N LEU A 290 -9.18 -13.85 -0.36
CA LEU A 290 -7.89 -14.53 -0.45
C LEU A 290 -8.02 -15.95 -0.99
N ILE A 291 -8.97 -16.77 -0.51
CA ILE A 291 -9.17 -18.15 -0.96
C ILE A 291 -9.60 -18.20 -2.42
N LEU A 292 -10.56 -17.36 -2.84
CA LEU A 292 -11.02 -17.30 -4.21
C LEU A 292 -9.89 -16.79 -5.15
N GLY A 293 -9.11 -15.81 -4.71
CA GLY A 293 -7.94 -15.33 -5.45
C GLY A 293 -6.84 -16.39 -5.56
N ALA A 294 -6.64 -17.20 -4.51
CA ALA A 294 -5.65 -18.27 -4.50
C ALA A 294 -5.85 -19.29 -5.64
N ALA A 295 -7.10 -19.52 -6.04
CA ALA A 295 -7.42 -20.47 -7.10
C ALA A 295 -6.83 -20.06 -8.47
N PHE A 296 -6.64 -18.77 -8.74
CA PHE A 296 -6.09 -18.29 -10.01
C PHE A 296 -4.56 -18.43 -10.11
N LEU A 297 -3.86 -18.36 -8.98
CA LEU A 297 -2.40 -18.34 -8.97
C LEU A 297 -1.77 -19.60 -9.58
N PRO A 298 -2.15 -20.84 -9.24
CA PRO A 298 -1.58 -22.03 -9.86
C PRO A 298 -1.79 -22.10 -11.37
N PHE A 299 -2.95 -21.60 -11.85
CA PHE A 299 -3.22 -21.58 -13.29
C PHE A 299 -2.28 -20.65 -14.05
N MET A 300 -1.78 -19.57 -13.45
CA MET A 300 -0.84 -18.65 -14.10
C MET A 300 0.41 -19.36 -14.59
N GLY A 301 0.89 -20.37 -13.86
CA GLY A 301 2.07 -21.17 -14.23
C GLY A 301 1.80 -22.29 -15.23
N SER A 302 0.54 -22.63 -15.50
CA SER A 302 0.18 -23.81 -16.31
C SER A 302 -0.50 -23.48 -17.64
N VAL A 303 -1.13 -22.30 -17.77
CA VAL A 303 -1.82 -21.89 -19.00
C VAL A 303 -0.84 -21.53 -20.11
N LYS A 304 -1.15 -21.97 -21.33
CA LYS A 304 -0.37 -21.67 -22.54
C LYS A 304 -0.94 -20.51 -23.37
N SER A 305 -2.20 -20.15 -23.12
CA SER A 305 -2.85 -19.04 -23.79
C SER A 305 -2.64 -17.73 -23.04
N LEU A 306 -2.15 -16.72 -23.73
CA LEU A 306 -1.91 -15.38 -23.16
C LEU A 306 -3.21 -14.74 -22.65
N TRP A 307 -4.33 -14.93 -23.33
CA TRP A 307 -5.64 -14.42 -22.90
C TRP A 307 -6.14 -15.09 -21.63
N LEU A 308 -5.98 -16.41 -21.52
CA LEU A 308 -6.30 -17.12 -20.27
C LEU A 308 -5.42 -16.66 -19.11
N LEU A 309 -4.15 -16.37 -19.37
CA LEU A 309 -3.24 -15.81 -18.37
C LEU A 309 -3.73 -14.43 -17.91
N TYR A 310 -4.13 -13.56 -18.82
CA TYR A 310 -4.69 -12.26 -18.46
C TYR A 310 -5.99 -12.37 -17.66
N MET A 311 -6.84 -13.33 -17.98
CA MET A 311 -8.02 -13.64 -17.17
C MET A 311 -7.66 -14.11 -15.75
N CYS A 312 -6.58 -14.89 -15.61
CA CYS A 312 -6.06 -15.27 -14.29
C CYS A 312 -5.53 -14.06 -13.52
N PHE A 313 -4.80 -13.15 -14.18
CA PHE A 313 -4.36 -11.88 -13.56
C PHE A 313 -5.55 -11.04 -13.10
N ALA A 314 -6.56 -10.90 -13.94
CA ALA A 314 -7.77 -10.16 -13.62
C ALA A 314 -8.55 -10.81 -12.47
N GLY A 315 -8.76 -12.13 -12.50
CA GLY A 315 -9.45 -12.88 -11.45
C GLY A 315 -8.74 -12.77 -10.10
N TRP A 316 -7.43 -12.98 -10.08
CA TRP A 316 -6.63 -12.78 -8.87
C TRP A 316 -6.68 -11.34 -8.39
N GLY A 317 -6.50 -10.36 -9.28
CA GLY A 317 -6.56 -8.94 -8.97
C GLY A 317 -7.91 -8.53 -8.36
N PHE A 318 -9.02 -9.00 -8.93
CA PHE A 318 -10.37 -8.74 -8.45
C PHE A 318 -10.57 -9.26 -7.03
N PHE A 319 -10.25 -10.54 -6.77
CA PHE A 319 -10.49 -11.14 -5.46
C PHE A 319 -9.47 -10.69 -4.41
N ARG A 320 -8.23 -10.38 -4.77
CA ARG A 320 -7.25 -9.82 -3.85
C ARG A 320 -7.73 -8.49 -3.27
N ALA A 321 -8.45 -7.70 -4.05
CA ALA A 321 -8.98 -6.41 -3.63
C ALA A 321 -10.00 -6.50 -2.47
N PHE A 322 -10.58 -7.67 -2.21
CA PHE A 322 -11.43 -7.94 -1.05
C PHE A 322 -10.64 -7.87 0.26
N PHE A 323 -9.37 -8.25 0.22
CA PHE A 323 -8.47 -8.06 1.35
C PHE A 323 -8.03 -6.59 1.46
N ASP A 324 -7.60 -5.96 0.35
CA ASP A 324 -7.19 -4.55 0.29
C ASP A 324 -8.24 -3.61 0.92
N ALA A 325 -9.52 -3.80 0.58
CA ALA A 325 -10.64 -2.99 1.05
C ALA A 325 -10.81 -2.99 2.58
N ASN A 326 -10.39 -4.07 3.22
CA ASN A 326 -10.74 -4.35 4.62
C ASN A 326 -9.55 -4.34 5.59
N ILE A 327 -8.31 -4.25 5.11
CA ILE A 327 -7.09 -4.34 5.94
C ILE A 327 -7.16 -3.40 7.15
N TYR A 328 -7.25 -2.11 6.88
CA TYR A 328 -7.27 -1.09 7.94
C TYR A 328 -8.60 -1.07 8.69
N ALA A 329 -9.72 -1.33 7.99
CA ALA A 329 -11.02 -1.37 8.65
C ALA A 329 -11.08 -2.48 9.71
N ALA A 330 -10.59 -3.69 9.39
CA ALA A 330 -10.55 -4.80 10.31
C ALA A 330 -9.55 -4.58 11.47
N LEU A 331 -8.39 -3.98 11.18
CA LEU A 331 -7.42 -3.63 12.20
C LEU A 331 -8.00 -2.63 13.20
N TYR A 332 -8.66 -1.57 12.71
CA TYR A 332 -9.22 -0.50 13.55
C TYR A 332 -10.46 -0.90 14.31
N ASP A 333 -11.19 -1.91 13.86
CA ASP A 333 -12.31 -2.46 14.60
C ASP A 333 -11.88 -3.12 15.93
N VAL A 334 -10.63 -3.61 16.03
CA VAL A 334 -10.13 -4.38 17.18
C VAL A 334 -8.97 -3.71 17.92
N THR A 335 -8.58 -2.51 17.50
CA THR A 335 -7.49 -1.74 18.14
C THR A 335 -7.99 -0.40 18.66
N PRO A 336 -7.37 0.14 19.74
CA PRO A 336 -7.73 1.43 20.29
C PRO A 336 -7.55 2.57 19.31
N GLU A 337 -8.51 3.50 19.25
CA GLU A 337 -8.50 4.63 18.32
C GLU A 337 -7.24 5.52 18.46
N HIS A 338 -6.79 5.69 19.70
CA HIS A 338 -5.58 6.48 19.99
C HIS A 338 -4.28 5.81 19.57
N LEU A 339 -4.30 4.52 19.17
CA LEU A 339 -3.16 3.76 18.66
C LEU A 339 -3.31 3.34 17.20
N HIS A 340 -4.31 3.82 16.47
CA HIS A 340 -4.56 3.40 15.09
C HIS A 340 -3.34 3.61 14.16
N ALA A 341 -2.65 4.75 14.26
CA ALA A 341 -1.48 5.01 13.44
C ALA A 341 -0.30 4.12 13.85
N SER A 342 -0.05 3.92 15.16
CA SER A 342 1.01 3.01 15.65
C SER A 342 0.73 1.54 15.30
N CYS A 343 -0.53 1.09 15.41
CA CYS A 343 -0.92 -0.27 14.99
C CYS A 343 -0.76 -0.47 13.49
N SER A 344 -1.19 0.51 12.68
CA SER A 344 -0.98 0.47 11.23
C SER A 344 0.50 0.40 10.87
N SER A 345 1.34 1.18 11.54
CA SER A 345 2.78 1.19 11.27
C SER A 345 3.45 -0.12 11.65
N ALA A 346 3.05 -0.74 12.76
CA ALA A 346 3.53 -2.06 13.15
C ALA A 346 3.17 -3.12 12.10
N MET A 347 1.94 -3.11 11.60
CA MET A 347 1.48 -3.99 10.52
C MET A 347 2.27 -3.74 9.23
N ILE A 348 2.41 -2.47 8.81
CA ILE A 348 3.10 -2.09 7.58
C ILE A 348 4.58 -2.51 7.64
N MET A 349 5.29 -2.18 8.72
CA MET A 349 6.69 -2.55 8.89
C MET A 349 6.88 -4.07 8.81
N THR A 350 6.06 -4.84 9.54
CA THR A 350 6.14 -6.31 9.55
C THR A 350 5.85 -6.88 8.17
N GLY A 351 4.82 -6.37 7.49
CA GLY A 351 4.44 -6.81 6.14
C GLY A 351 5.53 -6.55 5.10
N PHE A 352 6.11 -5.35 5.09
CA PHE A 352 7.20 -5.02 4.16
C PHE A 352 8.50 -5.77 4.48
N ALA A 353 8.81 -6.02 5.76
CA ALA A 353 9.97 -6.84 6.13
C ALA A 353 9.84 -8.28 5.59
N VAL A 354 8.67 -8.89 5.72
CA VAL A 354 8.39 -10.23 5.15
C VAL A 354 8.36 -10.17 3.63
N GLY A 355 7.67 -9.20 3.04
CA GLY A 355 7.56 -9.04 1.59
C GLY A 355 8.88 -8.84 0.88
N ALA A 356 9.85 -8.16 1.51
CA ALA A 356 11.18 -7.96 0.98
C ALA A 356 11.94 -9.28 0.71
N THR A 357 11.57 -10.37 1.36
CA THR A 357 12.17 -11.69 1.15
C THR A 357 11.64 -12.40 -0.11
N ALA A 358 10.47 -12.00 -0.62
CA ALA A 358 9.79 -12.70 -1.71
C ALA A 358 10.61 -12.83 -3.00
N PRO A 359 11.28 -11.78 -3.52
CA PRO A 359 12.07 -11.92 -4.75
C PRO A 359 13.17 -12.96 -4.63
N TYR A 360 13.84 -13.01 -3.47
CA TYR A 360 14.89 -13.98 -3.20
C TYR A 360 14.36 -15.40 -3.10
N VAL A 361 13.29 -15.61 -2.32
CA VAL A 361 12.67 -16.94 -2.16
C VAL A 361 12.21 -17.49 -3.51
N LEU A 362 11.59 -16.66 -4.37
CA LEU A 362 11.14 -17.08 -5.68
C LEU A 362 12.32 -17.32 -6.66
N ALA A 363 13.42 -16.56 -6.51
CA ALA A 363 14.65 -16.82 -7.26
C ALA A 363 15.21 -18.22 -6.95
N VAL A 364 15.33 -18.57 -5.66
CA VAL A 364 15.79 -19.89 -5.23
C VAL A 364 14.88 -21.02 -5.78
N ILE A 365 13.56 -20.81 -5.78
CA ILE A 365 12.61 -21.78 -6.36
C ILE A 365 12.85 -21.90 -7.88
N LYS A 366 13.04 -20.79 -8.59
CA LYS A 366 13.38 -20.81 -10.02
C LYS A 366 14.67 -21.59 -10.29
N GLU A 367 15.72 -21.33 -9.53
CA GLU A 367 17.02 -22.01 -9.66
C GLU A 367 16.92 -23.52 -9.41
N THR A 368 16.17 -23.93 -8.39
CA THR A 368 16.03 -25.34 -8.00
C THR A 368 15.10 -26.12 -8.91
N THR A 369 14.07 -25.49 -9.48
CA THR A 369 13.07 -26.14 -10.34
C THR A 369 13.33 -25.92 -11.85
N GLY A 370 14.22 -25.01 -12.19
CA GLY A 370 14.50 -24.61 -13.57
C GLY A 370 13.42 -23.75 -14.22
N SER A 371 12.34 -23.38 -13.47
CA SER A 371 11.22 -22.63 -14.05
C SER A 371 10.50 -21.71 -13.05
N LEU A 372 10.06 -20.55 -13.52
CA LEU A 372 9.17 -19.68 -12.78
C LEU A 372 7.75 -20.26 -12.60
N ASN A 373 7.36 -21.22 -13.42
CA ASN A 373 6.03 -21.84 -13.34
C ASN A 373 5.75 -22.45 -11.96
N ALA A 374 6.77 -23.01 -11.31
CA ALA A 374 6.67 -23.62 -9.98
C ALA A 374 6.42 -22.59 -8.86
N THR A 375 6.68 -21.33 -9.10
CA THR A 375 6.47 -20.26 -8.08
C THR A 375 5.00 -19.97 -7.86
N PHE A 376 4.17 -20.02 -8.89
CA PHE A 376 2.76 -19.66 -8.81
C PHE A 376 1.92 -20.54 -7.87
N PRO A 377 2.02 -21.89 -7.91
CA PRO A 377 1.33 -22.74 -6.93
C PRO A 377 1.72 -22.43 -5.49
N ILE A 378 3.00 -22.14 -5.24
CA ILE A 378 3.50 -21.78 -3.90
C ILE A 378 2.87 -20.46 -3.42
N LEU A 379 2.82 -19.45 -4.29
CA LEU A 379 2.13 -18.20 -3.99
C LEU A 379 0.64 -18.44 -3.71
N GLY A 380 0.00 -19.34 -4.45
CA GLY A 380 -1.39 -19.76 -4.23
C GLY A 380 -1.61 -20.42 -2.87
N ILE A 381 -0.71 -21.31 -2.46
CA ILE A 381 -0.76 -21.96 -1.16
C ILE A 381 -0.63 -20.93 -0.02
N ILE A 382 0.35 -20.04 -0.10
CA ILE A 382 0.54 -18.95 0.89
C ILE A 382 -0.75 -18.11 0.99
N TRP A 383 -1.33 -17.75 -0.15
CA TRP A 383 -2.55 -16.95 -0.23
C TRP A 383 -3.76 -17.65 0.40
N ALA A 384 -3.91 -18.96 0.13
CA ALA A 384 -4.97 -19.79 0.69
C ALA A 384 -4.83 -19.96 2.20
N ILE A 385 -3.60 -20.17 2.70
CA ILE A 385 -3.32 -20.27 4.15
C ILE A 385 -3.69 -18.95 4.86
N CYS A 386 -3.31 -17.81 4.31
CA CYS A 386 -3.69 -16.51 4.85
C CYS A 386 -5.22 -16.32 4.86
N GLY A 387 -5.90 -16.74 3.80
CA GLY A 387 -7.37 -16.71 3.73
C GLY A 387 -8.04 -17.60 4.77
N ALA A 388 -7.57 -18.84 4.93
CA ALA A 388 -8.07 -19.77 5.93
C ALA A 388 -7.84 -19.24 7.36
N ALA A 389 -6.68 -18.66 7.63
CA ALA A 389 -6.37 -18.01 8.91
C ALA A 389 -7.32 -16.85 9.22
N CYS A 390 -7.63 -16.00 8.23
CA CYS A 390 -8.61 -14.92 8.39
C CYS A 390 -10.01 -15.47 8.73
N LEU A 391 -10.46 -16.52 8.06
CA LEU A 391 -11.76 -17.16 8.36
C LEU A 391 -11.79 -17.77 9.76
N TRP A 392 -10.73 -18.48 10.15
CA TRP A 392 -10.62 -19.09 11.47
C TRP A 392 -10.69 -18.05 12.59
N VAL A 393 -9.96 -16.93 12.44
CA VAL A 393 -9.96 -15.86 13.45
C VAL A 393 -11.29 -15.13 13.50
N SER A 394 -11.94 -14.90 12.34
CA SER A 394 -13.29 -14.35 12.28
C SER A 394 -14.28 -15.13 13.14
N TRP A 395 -14.17 -16.45 13.11
CA TRP A 395 -15.04 -17.34 13.90
C TRP A 395 -14.69 -17.35 15.39
N LYS A 396 -13.38 -17.42 15.75
CA LYS A 396 -12.94 -17.71 17.12
C LYS A 396 -12.68 -16.46 17.97
N TYR A 397 -12.09 -15.41 17.42
CA TYR A 397 -11.54 -14.30 18.20
C TYR A 397 -12.16 -12.95 17.91
N TYR A 398 -12.58 -12.69 16.67
CA TYR A 398 -12.95 -11.34 16.23
C TYR A 398 -14.03 -10.69 17.10
N LYS A 399 -15.11 -11.41 17.41
CA LYS A 399 -16.21 -10.86 18.22
C LYS A 399 -15.73 -10.49 19.63
N LYS A 400 -14.84 -11.28 20.22
CA LYS A 400 -14.27 -11.01 21.55
C LYS A 400 -13.40 -9.76 21.52
N ASP A 401 -12.48 -9.67 20.55
CA ASP A 401 -11.55 -8.54 20.42
C ASP A 401 -12.31 -7.25 20.07
N TYR A 402 -13.34 -7.34 19.23
CA TYR A 402 -14.23 -6.23 18.89
C TYR A 402 -14.96 -5.69 20.13
N ASN A 403 -15.60 -6.58 20.92
CA ASN A 403 -16.35 -6.20 22.13
C ASN A 403 -15.41 -5.58 23.17
N LYS A 404 -14.24 -6.17 23.41
CA LYS A 404 -13.23 -5.63 24.30
C LYS A 404 -12.83 -4.20 23.92
N ASN A 405 -12.74 -3.92 22.61
CA ASN A 405 -12.36 -2.59 22.14
C ASN A 405 -13.49 -1.56 22.24
N HIS A 406 -14.77 -1.96 22.18
CA HIS A 406 -15.92 -1.04 22.08
C HIS A 406 -16.76 -0.93 23.35
N TYR A 407 -16.79 -1.96 24.19
CA TYR A 407 -17.73 -2.06 25.31
C TYR A 407 -17.06 -2.30 26.68
N GLU A 408 -15.78 -2.72 26.72
CA GLU A 408 -15.08 -3.06 27.97
C GLU A 408 -14.00 -2.01 28.34
N ARG A 409 -14.18 -0.78 27.90
CA ARG A 409 -13.28 0.36 28.22
C ARG A 409 -13.78 1.16 29.38
#